data_163428a6470f3e25deda3e265abaa0c2
#
_entry.id   163428a6470f3e25deda3e265abaa0c2
#
_cell.length_a   1.000
_cell.length_b   1.000
_cell.length_c   1.000
_cell.angle_alpha   90.00
_cell.angle_beta   90.00
_cell.angle_gamma   90.00
#
_symmetry.space_group_name_H-M   'P 1'
#
loop_
_entity.id
_entity.type
_entity.pdbx_description
1 polymer ?
#
loop_
_entity_poly.entity_id
_entity_poly.type
_entity_poly.pdbx_seq_one_letter_code
_entity_poly.pdbx_strand_id
1 'polypeptide(L)'
;MEALPPQSSATPIAEIGSLARAVEAERAGRYVAAWQEALKAIALRPFHPEAYIQMASTAVAAGDPEAALAAAQRALALTPKWPTAQQVVQALERTLNAHRKQRKKANPIAWPALPDPNRKPRLSVCMIVKNEERFLGQCLASVKDIADELIVIDTGSTDRTVEIAREHGAQVGHFEWCNDFAAARNASIAPATGDWILFLDADEELSPAEKQTHPALLASNNTALIRLPLINTHQGPISKSILPRLFRNIPAIQFQGCVHEGVYTALLKVSKEWQMEISVGDLLILHHGYTAEVITERNKVQRNYELLVKALKERPNEAYFYMQLGLELRRMDRLAESFDAYAKALDLTETQPEQIITDEVRETLLTQYSGYLLADKQYEKVVEVLTSDLAFRQPLTPGQLLVRGRALIHLRQPQYALKDVQEAYSRREEETLFPSAIEPKRSSAESLLAEAFYINGRHEEALPLFRSATKRSPNDLRTILAFSECLAAAGRIDESLEYLNQQDLRLKTVPEIRGHINNLIIKHGVQCNFIKTISLNVYYKTGQAKRAVL
;
A
#
# COMPACT_ATOMS: atom_id res chain seq x y z
N MET A 1 -9.79 -45.28 -3.66
CA MET A 1 -9.41 -44.14 -2.82
C MET A 1 -9.59 -42.89 -3.68
N GLU A 2 -10.74 -42.26 -3.56
CA GLU A 2 -11.07 -41.03 -4.30
C GLU A 2 -10.33 -39.86 -3.65
N ALA A 3 -9.60 -39.13 -4.47
CA ALA A 3 -8.91 -37.90 -4.06
C ALA A 3 -9.96 -36.83 -3.73
N LEU A 4 -9.88 -36.28 -2.54
CA LEU A 4 -10.68 -35.11 -2.12
C LEU A 4 -10.41 -33.93 -3.07
N PRO A 5 -11.42 -33.16 -3.47
CA PRO A 5 -11.25 -32.00 -4.33
C PRO A 5 -10.42 -30.91 -3.61
N PRO A 6 -9.67 -30.06 -4.34
CA PRO A 6 -8.87 -29.00 -3.76
C PRO A 6 -9.79 -28.02 -3.02
N GLN A 7 -9.56 -27.86 -1.72
CA GLN A 7 -10.33 -26.96 -0.87
C GLN A 7 -9.98 -25.50 -1.23
N SER A 8 -10.96 -24.78 -1.77
CA SER A 8 -10.96 -23.34 -1.94
C SER A 8 -10.91 -22.63 -0.59
N SER A 9 -10.06 -21.60 -0.47
CA SER A 9 -10.07 -20.51 0.53
C SER A 9 -10.69 -20.85 1.88
N ALA A 10 -10.05 -21.66 2.70
CA ALA A 10 -10.57 -21.99 4.02
C ALA A 10 -9.74 -21.26 5.10
N THR A 11 -10.41 -20.44 5.91
CA THR A 11 -10.04 -20.19 7.31
C THR A 11 -9.68 -21.54 7.95
N PRO A 12 -8.71 -21.63 8.85
CA PRO A 12 -8.34 -22.92 9.43
C PRO A 12 -9.58 -23.63 9.97
N ILE A 13 -9.92 -24.73 9.35
CA ILE A 13 -11.16 -25.51 9.63
C ILE A 13 -11.33 -25.80 11.12
N ALA A 14 -10.21 -25.95 11.86
CA ALA A 14 -10.21 -26.17 13.30
C ALA A 14 -10.73 -24.97 14.12
N GLU A 15 -10.46 -23.75 13.70
CA GLU A 15 -10.84 -22.53 14.42
C GLU A 15 -12.29 -22.13 14.18
N ILE A 16 -12.74 -22.13 12.92
CA ILE A 16 -14.16 -22.00 12.59
C ILE A 16 -14.94 -23.08 13.35
N GLY A 17 -14.41 -24.31 13.38
CA GLY A 17 -14.99 -25.40 14.13
C GLY A 17 -15.15 -25.11 15.63
N SER A 18 -14.18 -24.45 16.29
CA SER A 18 -14.27 -24.17 17.73
C SER A 18 -15.35 -23.13 18.04
N LEU A 19 -15.42 -22.03 17.32
CA LEU A 19 -16.46 -21.02 17.55
C LEU A 19 -17.85 -21.50 17.12
N ALA A 20 -18.00 -22.20 16.01
CA ALA A 20 -19.25 -22.82 15.59
C ALA A 20 -19.74 -23.87 16.61
N ARG A 21 -18.83 -24.70 17.15
CA ARG A 21 -19.15 -25.65 18.22
C ARG A 21 -19.56 -24.96 19.51
N ALA A 22 -18.99 -23.78 19.83
CA ALA A 22 -19.43 -22.98 20.96
C ALA A 22 -20.88 -22.56 20.81
N VAL A 23 -21.26 -22.04 19.63
CA VAL A 23 -22.65 -21.65 19.30
C VAL A 23 -23.61 -22.86 19.37
N GLU A 24 -23.23 -23.99 18.81
CA GLU A 24 -24.03 -25.23 18.87
C GLU A 24 -24.22 -25.75 20.29
N ALA A 25 -23.15 -25.73 21.10
CA ALA A 25 -23.21 -26.16 22.51
C ALA A 25 -24.10 -25.21 23.32
N GLU A 26 -24.04 -23.90 23.09
CA GLU A 26 -24.93 -22.90 23.71
C GLU A 26 -26.39 -23.18 23.37
N ARG A 27 -26.70 -23.35 22.09
CA ARG A 27 -28.09 -23.68 21.62
C ARG A 27 -28.61 -25.00 22.24
N ALA A 28 -27.71 -25.93 22.52
CA ALA A 28 -28.05 -27.18 23.18
C ALA A 28 -28.12 -27.09 24.74
N GLY A 29 -27.98 -25.90 25.32
CA GLY A 29 -27.97 -25.67 26.76
C GLY A 29 -26.70 -26.17 27.47
N ARG A 30 -25.64 -26.55 26.72
CA ARG A 30 -24.38 -27.06 27.26
C ARG A 30 -23.39 -25.92 27.48
N TYR A 31 -23.70 -25.00 28.40
CA TYR A 31 -23.05 -23.71 28.54
C TYR A 31 -21.54 -23.79 28.88
N VAL A 32 -21.15 -24.71 29.82
CA VAL A 32 -19.73 -24.91 30.17
C VAL A 32 -18.94 -25.43 28.96
N ALA A 33 -19.53 -26.33 28.16
CA ALA A 33 -18.90 -26.82 26.94
C ALA A 33 -18.76 -25.71 25.88
N ALA A 34 -19.79 -24.87 25.73
CA ALA A 34 -19.74 -23.71 24.83
C ALA A 34 -18.58 -22.73 25.20
N TRP A 35 -18.46 -22.45 26.51
CA TRP A 35 -17.37 -21.63 27.02
C TRP A 35 -15.98 -22.25 26.75
N GLN A 36 -15.85 -23.57 26.95
CA GLN A 36 -14.60 -24.28 26.65
C GLN A 36 -14.23 -24.27 25.16
N GLU A 37 -15.20 -24.40 24.25
CA GLU A 37 -14.95 -24.29 22.81
C GLU A 37 -14.51 -22.88 22.43
N ALA A 38 -15.11 -21.83 23.00
CA ALA A 38 -14.66 -20.46 22.80
C ALA A 38 -13.22 -20.22 23.33
N LEU A 39 -12.88 -20.80 24.49
CA LEU A 39 -11.50 -20.77 25.01
C LEU A 39 -10.50 -21.46 24.08
N LYS A 40 -10.89 -22.54 23.39
CA LYS A 40 -10.04 -23.20 22.39
C LYS A 40 -9.77 -22.28 21.21
N ALA A 41 -10.78 -21.55 20.73
CA ALA A 41 -10.60 -20.55 19.67
C ALA A 41 -9.62 -19.45 20.09
N ILE A 42 -9.74 -18.95 21.33
CA ILE A 42 -8.82 -17.94 21.89
C ILE A 42 -7.40 -18.51 22.08
N ALA A 43 -7.25 -19.79 22.43
CA ALA A 43 -5.94 -20.42 22.56
C ALA A 43 -5.22 -20.55 21.20
N LEU A 44 -5.97 -20.78 20.12
CA LEU A 44 -5.44 -20.80 18.75
C LEU A 44 -5.07 -19.41 18.26
N ARG A 45 -5.93 -18.42 18.53
CA ARG A 45 -5.72 -17.02 18.14
C ARG A 45 -6.08 -16.09 19.28
N PRO A 46 -5.09 -15.63 20.04
CA PRO A 46 -5.34 -14.88 21.28
C PRO A 46 -6.05 -13.53 21.08
N PHE A 47 -5.90 -12.89 19.92
CA PHE A 47 -6.66 -11.71 19.57
C PHE A 47 -7.98 -12.11 18.89
N HIS A 48 -8.98 -12.51 19.69
CA HIS A 48 -10.26 -13.02 19.20
C HIS A 48 -11.44 -12.41 19.95
N PRO A 49 -11.76 -11.11 19.73
CA PRO A 49 -12.83 -10.42 20.47
C PRO A 49 -14.20 -11.05 20.27
N GLU A 50 -14.50 -11.62 19.10
CA GLU A 50 -15.77 -12.31 18.82
C GLU A 50 -15.98 -13.55 19.72
N ALA A 51 -14.92 -14.28 20.02
CA ALA A 51 -15.02 -15.43 20.93
C ALA A 51 -15.40 -14.98 22.35
N TYR A 52 -14.90 -13.84 22.81
CA TYR A 52 -15.31 -13.28 24.09
C TYR A 52 -16.75 -12.77 24.10
N ILE A 53 -17.25 -12.23 22.98
CA ILE A 53 -18.68 -11.88 22.84
C ILE A 53 -19.55 -13.14 22.85
N GLN A 54 -19.12 -14.23 22.20
CA GLN A 54 -19.81 -15.52 22.27
C GLN A 54 -19.85 -16.06 23.70
N MET A 55 -18.75 -15.96 24.46
CA MET A 55 -18.73 -16.33 25.86
C MET A 55 -19.71 -15.49 26.70
N ALA A 56 -19.79 -14.20 26.43
CA ALA A 56 -20.76 -13.32 27.09
C ALA A 56 -22.20 -13.75 26.79
N SER A 57 -22.53 -14.06 25.52
CA SER A 57 -23.83 -14.64 25.11
C SER A 57 -24.13 -15.92 25.89
N THR A 58 -23.19 -16.84 25.92
CA THR A 58 -23.30 -18.13 26.64
C THR A 58 -23.59 -17.94 28.13
N ALA A 59 -22.91 -16.98 28.77
CA ALA A 59 -23.12 -16.70 30.19
C ALA A 59 -24.48 -16.04 30.46
N VAL A 60 -24.96 -15.17 29.56
CA VAL A 60 -26.31 -14.61 29.62
C VAL A 60 -27.35 -15.72 29.51
N ALA A 61 -27.20 -16.62 28.53
CA ALA A 61 -28.12 -17.76 28.35
C ALA A 61 -28.14 -18.72 29.56
N ALA A 62 -27.01 -18.80 30.25
CA ALA A 62 -26.87 -19.58 31.49
C ALA A 62 -27.40 -18.86 32.76
N GLY A 63 -27.82 -17.60 32.65
CA GLY A 63 -28.28 -16.79 33.78
C GLY A 63 -27.18 -16.20 34.66
N ASP A 64 -25.94 -16.12 34.17
CA ASP A 64 -24.80 -15.56 34.87
C ASP A 64 -24.31 -14.25 34.25
N PRO A 65 -24.95 -13.10 34.56
CA PRO A 65 -24.60 -11.82 33.96
C PRO A 65 -23.25 -11.26 34.46
N GLU A 66 -22.68 -11.78 35.58
CA GLU A 66 -21.35 -11.37 36.03
C GLU A 66 -20.26 -12.00 35.18
N ALA A 67 -20.35 -13.28 34.87
CA ALA A 67 -19.45 -13.96 33.95
C ALA A 67 -19.58 -13.38 32.54
N ALA A 68 -20.81 -13.04 32.14
CA ALA A 68 -21.06 -12.37 30.85
C ALA A 68 -20.35 -11.02 30.76
N LEU A 69 -20.45 -10.18 31.79
CA LEU A 69 -19.79 -8.89 31.83
C LEU A 69 -18.25 -9.05 31.80
N ALA A 70 -17.72 -10.00 32.56
CA ALA A 70 -16.28 -10.26 32.57
C ALA A 70 -15.77 -10.65 31.17
N ALA A 71 -16.50 -11.50 30.43
CA ALA A 71 -16.15 -11.86 29.06
C ALA A 71 -16.28 -10.67 28.09
N ALA A 72 -17.41 -9.91 28.16
CA ALA A 72 -17.61 -8.76 27.30
C ALA A 72 -16.57 -7.65 27.51
N GLN A 73 -16.13 -7.44 28.76
CA GLN A 73 -15.03 -6.51 29.08
C GLN A 73 -13.69 -6.95 28.45
N ARG A 74 -13.46 -8.26 28.28
CA ARG A 74 -12.29 -8.76 27.54
C ARG A 74 -12.36 -8.39 26.06
N ALA A 75 -13.52 -8.57 25.42
CA ALA A 75 -13.71 -8.13 24.03
C ALA A 75 -13.46 -6.64 23.89
N LEU A 76 -14.01 -5.81 24.80
CA LEU A 76 -13.83 -4.37 24.79
C LEU A 76 -12.37 -3.96 25.03
N ALA A 77 -11.63 -4.67 25.88
CA ALA A 77 -10.20 -4.40 26.10
C ALA A 77 -9.34 -4.67 24.85
N LEU A 78 -9.70 -5.67 24.04
CA LEU A 78 -9.03 -5.95 22.76
C LEU A 78 -9.43 -4.95 21.66
N THR A 79 -10.69 -4.52 21.65
CA THR A 79 -11.27 -3.63 20.61
C THR A 79 -12.07 -2.50 21.25
N PRO A 80 -11.39 -1.49 21.83
CA PRO A 80 -12.04 -0.45 22.66
C PRO A 80 -13.10 0.37 21.92
N LYS A 81 -13.00 0.48 20.61
CA LYS A 81 -13.91 1.29 19.78
C LYS A 81 -14.98 0.44 19.08
N TRP A 82 -14.96 -0.89 19.20
CA TRP A 82 -15.94 -1.76 18.55
C TRP A 82 -17.36 -1.53 19.11
N PRO A 83 -18.32 -1.03 18.30
CA PRO A 83 -19.65 -0.67 18.79
C PRO A 83 -20.39 -1.82 19.45
N THR A 84 -20.27 -3.04 18.90
CA THR A 84 -20.91 -4.24 19.47
C THR A 84 -20.40 -4.53 20.88
N ALA A 85 -19.08 -4.51 21.10
CA ALA A 85 -18.50 -4.76 22.43
C ALA A 85 -18.95 -3.69 23.43
N GLN A 86 -18.96 -2.42 23.02
CA GLN A 86 -19.43 -1.31 23.87
C GLN A 86 -20.90 -1.47 24.28
N GLN A 87 -21.77 -1.79 23.31
CA GLN A 87 -23.20 -2.00 23.55
C GLN A 87 -23.48 -3.17 24.48
N VAL A 88 -22.78 -4.30 24.28
CA VAL A 88 -22.92 -5.49 25.15
C VAL A 88 -22.51 -5.18 26.58
N VAL A 89 -21.35 -4.53 26.78
CA VAL A 89 -20.89 -4.14 28.12
C VAL A 89 -21.88 -3.19 28.80
N GLN A 90 -22.34 -2.13 28.11
CA GLN A 90 -23.31 -1.18 28.64
C GLN A 90 -24.65 -1.84 29.02
N ALA A 91 -25.15 -2.76 28.19
CA ALA A 91 -26.39 -3.49 28.46
C ALA A 91 -26.27 -4.37 29.70
N LEU A 92 -25.14 -5.09 29.83
CA LEU A 92 -24.87 -5.95 31.00
C LEU A 92 -24.71 -5.15 32.28
N GLU A 93 -24.01 -4.01 32.27
CA GLU A 93 -23.87 -3.12 33.41
C GLU A 93 -25.21 -2.55 33.87
N ARG A 94 -26.07 -2.12 32.94
CA ARG A 94 -27.44 -1.66 33.26
C ARG A 94 -28.26 -2.76 33.92
N THR A 95 -28.22 -3.96 33.36
CA THR A 95 -28.93 -5.13 33.89
C THR A 95 -28.46 -5.47 35.32
N LEU A 96 -27.14 -5.50 35.54
CA LEU A 96 -26.54 -5.77 36.85
C LEU A 96 -26.93 -4.70 37.88
N ASN A 97 -26.92 -3.42 37.49
CA ASN A 97 -27.29 -2.31 38.38
C ASN A 97 -28.78 -2.34 38.73
N ALA A 98 -29.68 -2.63 37.76
CA ALA A 98 -31.11 -2.71 37.98
C ALA A 98 -31.51 -3.83 38.96
N HIS A 99 -30.82 -4.96 38.90
CA HIS A 99 -31.14 -6.12 39.73
C HIS A 99 -30.31 -6.25 41.00
N ARG A 100 -29.49 -5.25 41.35
CA ARG A 100 -28.57 -5.28 42.51
C ARG A 100 -29.25 -5.61 43.84
N LYS A 101 -30.51 -5.22 44.04
CA LYS A 101 -31.28 -5.47 45.26
C LYS A 101 -32.08 -6.76 45.27
N GLN A 102 -32.25 -7.46 44.15
CA GLN A 102 -33.13 -8.63 44.01
C GLN A 102 -32.38 -9.94 43.77
N ARG A 103 -31.05 -9.93 43.82
CA ARG A 103 -30.24 -11.13 43.54
C ARG A 103 -30.47 -12.24 44.54
N LYS A 104 -31.23 -13.25 44.14
CA LYS A 104 -31.08 -14.60 44.71
C LYS A 104 -29.74 -15.15 44.23
N LYS A 105 -28.88 -15.62 45.16
CA LYS A 105 -27.66 -16.38 44.80
C LYS A 105 -28.10 -17.62 44.02
N ALA A 106 -28.01 -17.56 42.68
CA ALA A 106 -27.99 -18.76 41.88
C ALA A 106 -26.74 -19.57 42.24
N ASN A 107 -26.81 -20.91 42.18
CA ASN A 107 -25.60 -21.71 42.33
C ASN A 107 -24.60 -21.28 41.25
N PRO A 108 -23.39 -20.83 41.66
CA PRO A 108 -22.45 -20.29 40.68
C PRO A 108 -22.00 -21.42 39.73
N ILE A 109 -22.12 -21.18 38.44
CA ILE A 109 -21.53 -22.06 37.42
C ILE A 109 -20.01 -21.97 37.54
N ALA A 110 -19.32 -23.09 37.61
CA ALA A 110 -17.86 -23.12 37.61
C ALA A 110 -17.32 -22.93 36.19
N TRP A 111 -17.25 -21.65 35.75
CA TRP A 111 -16.66 -21.32 34.47
C TRP A 111 -15.15 -21.55 34.48
N PRO A 112 -14.59 -22.16 33.40
CA PRO A 112 -13.15 -22.13 33.21
C PRO A 112 -12.61 -20.69 33.16
N ALA A 113 -11.41 -20.46 33.70
CA ALA A 113 -10.81 -19.14 33.82
C ALA A 113 -10.56 -18.51 32.46
N LEU A 114 -10.82 -17.20 32.39
CA LEU A 114 -10.42 -16.37 31.24
C LEU A 114 -8.89 -16.21 31.20
N PRO A 115 -8.29 -16.09 30.01
CA PRO A 115 -6.87 -15.80 29.88
C PRO A 115 -6.44 -14.53 30.62
N ASP A 116 -5.16 -14.45 31.05
CA ASP A 116 -4.62 -13.27 31.71
C ASP A 116 -4.74 -12.02 30.78
N PRO A 117 -5.37 -10.92 31.23
CA PRO A 117 -5.48 -9.70 30.45
C PRO A 117 -4.14 -8.98 30.23
N ASN A 118 -3.19 -9.20 31.14
CA ASN A 118 -1.90 -8.51 31.16
C ASN A 118 -0.79 -9.32 30.49
N ARG A 119 -1.12 -10.42 29.83
CA ARG A 119 -0.12 -11.17 29.06
C ARG A 119 0.50 -10.29 27.97
N LYS A 120 1.78 -10.48 27.71
CA LYS A 120 2.45 -9.79 26.62
C LYS A 120 1.90 -10.28 25.28
N PRO A 121 1.64 -9.37 24.31
CA PRO A 121 1.31 -9.76 22.94
C PRO A 121 2.45 -10.56 22.33
N ARG A 122 2.11 -11.61 21.58
CA ARG A 122 3.04 -12.52 20.90
C ARG A 122 3.10 -12.20 19.41
N LEU A 123 4.27 -12.37 18.82
CA LEU A 123 4.55 -12.13 17.40
C LEU A 123 4.87 -13.45 16.68
N SER A 124 4.07 -13.77 15.66
CA SER A 124 4.38 -14.81 14.68
C SER A 124 5.02 -14.17 13.45
N VAL A 125 6.20 -14.66 13.06
CA VAL A 125 6.82 -14.29 11.77
C VAL A 125 6.51 -15.39 10.77
N CYS A 126 5.84 -15.03 9.68
CA CYS A 126 5.36 -15.96 8.66
C CYS A 126 5.99 -15.64 7.30
N MET A 127 6.34 -16.68 6.55
CA MET A 127 6.88 -16.53 5.19
C MET A 127 6.60 -17.74 4.32
N ILE A 128 6.65 -17.53 3.00
CA ILE A 128 6.69 -18.60 2.01
C ILE A 128 8.05 -18.56 1.31
N VAL A 129 8.61 -19.71 1.01
CA VAL A 129 9.96 -19.81 0.44
C VAL A 129 10.01 -20.79 -0.73
N LYS A 130 10.93 -20.53 -1.68
CA LYS A 130 11.33 -21.48 -2.71
C LYS A 130 12.72 -21.14 -3.23
N ASN A 131 13.71 -21.99 -2.95
CA ASN A 131 15.10 -21.84 -3.37
C ASN A 131 15.72 -20.51 -2.90
N GLU A 132 15.66 -20.27 -1.58
CA GLU A 132 16.13 -19.03 -0.94
C GLU A 132 17.33 -19.27 0.01
N GLU A 133 18.15 -20.32 -0.25
CA GLU A 133 19.31 -20.67 0.61
C GLU A 133 20.28 -19.51 0.84
N ARG A 134 20.31 -18.55 -0.11
CA ARG A 134 21.23 -17.40 -0.06
C ARG A 134 20.83 -16.37 1.01
N PHE A 135 19.52 -16.10 1.17
CA PHE A 135 19.05 -14.97 1.99
C PHE A 135 18.29 -15.40 3.24
N LEU A 136 17.64 -16.56 3.21
CA LEU A 136 16.76 -17.00 4.28
C LEU A 136 17.41 -16.99 5.67
N GLY A 137 18.67 -17.40 5.77
CA GLY A 137 19.40 -17.41 7.04
C GLY A 137 19.55 -16.02 7.66
N GLN A 138 19.85 -15.02 6.85
CA GLN A 138 19.96 -13.62 7.27
C GLN A 138 18.59 -13.05 7.66
N CYS A 139 17.56 -13.32 6.87
CA CYS A 139 16.18 -12.95 7.17
C CYS A 139 15.75 -13.47 8.55
N LEU A 140 15.86 -14.79 8.78
CA LEU A 140 15.45 -15.43 10.04
C LEU A 140 16.29 -14.96 11.24
N ALA A 141 17.60 -14.77 11.06
CA ALA A 141 18.47 -14.22 12.10
C ALA A 141 18.05 -12.79 12.48
N SER A 142 17.55 -12.00 11.51
CA SER A 142 17.14 -10.62 11.74
C SER A 142 15.90 -10.50 12.64
N VAL A 143 15.07 -11.51 12.75
CA VAL A 143 13.81 -11.49 13.52
C VAL A 143 13.82 -12.40 14.75
N LYS A 144 14.87 -13.19 14.93
CA LYS A 144 14.94 -14.23 15.98
C LYS A 144 14.71 -13.73 17.40
N ASP A 145 15.17 -12.53 17.70
CA ASP A 145 15.13 -11.92 19.04
C ASP A 145 13.78 -11.23 19.35
N ILE A 146 12.93 -11.04 18.35
CA ILE A 146 11.61 -10.40 18.51
C ILE A 146 10.45 -11.35 18.25
N ALA A 147 10.67 -12.44 17.52
CA ALA A 147 9.64 -13.42 17.19
C ALA A 147 9.43 -14.41 18.32
N ASP A 148 8.16 -14.67 18.68
CA ASP A 148 7.77 -15.76 19.56
C ASP A 148 7.68 -17.10 18.82
N GLU A 149 7.42 -17.06 17.51
CA GLU A 149 7.42 -18.22 16.62
C GLU A 149 7.81 -17.81 15.18
N LEU A 150 8.49 -18.72 14.50
CA LEU A 150 8.89 -18.59 13.10
C LEU A 150 8.19 -19.69 12.29
N ILE A 151 7.43 -19.31 11.28
CA ILE A 151 6.66 -20.21 10.43
C ILE A 151 7.12 -20.04 8.99
N VAL A 152 7.68 -21.09 8.42
CA VAL A 152 8.20 -21.10 7.05
C VAL A 152 7.47 -22.17 6.25
N ILE A 153 6.78 -21.76 5.20
CA ILE A 153 6.11 -22.69 4.26
C ILE A 153 6.95 -22.82 2.99
N ASP A 154 7.50 -24.01 2.81
CA ASP A 154 8.22 -24.37 1.60
C ASP A 154 7.26 -24.73 0.46
N THR A 155 7.46 -24.11 -0.70
CA THR A 155 6.65 -24.33 -1.91
C THR A 155 7.37 -25.18 -2.97
N GLY A 156 8.33 -25.99 -2.54
CA GLY A 156 9.05 -26.95 -3.37
C GLY A 156 10.48 -26.52 -3.66
N SER A 157 11.28 -26.24 -2.64
CA SER A 157 12.72 -25.97 -2.74
C SER A 157 13.50 -27.25 -3.05
N THR A 158 14.58 -27.08 -3.79
CA THR A 158 15.52 -28.15 -4.20
C THR A 158 16.94 -27.89 -3.69
N ASP A 159 17.14 -26.76 -3.01
CA ASP A 159 18.38 -26.33 -2.37
C ASP A 159 18.32 -26.49 -0.85
N ARG A 160 19.23 -25.87 -0.09
CA ARG A 160 19.30 -25.96 1.38
C ARG A 160 18.27 -25.09 2.12
N THR A 161 17.30 -24.50 1.45
CA THR A 161 16.31 -23.58 2.05
C THR A 161 15.63 -24.20 3.28
N VAL A 162 15.12 -25.44 3.16
CA VAL A 162 14.40 -26.14 4.25
C VAL A 162 15.32 -26.46 5.43
N GLU A 163 16.57 -26.85 5.16
CA GLU A 163 17.59 -27.11 6.16
C GLU A 163 17.90 -25.86 6.97
N ILE A 164 18.16 -24.73 6.29
CA ILE A 164 18.45 -23.43 6.91
C ILE A 164 17.27 -22.96 7.79
N ALA A 165 16.02 -23.12 7.32
CA ALA A 165 14.85 -22.77 8.12
C ALA A 165 14.81 -23.54 9.45
N ARG A 166 15.07 -24.84 9.41
CA ARG A 166 15.11 -25.70 10.62
C ARG A 166 16.27 -25.35 11.56
N GLU A 167 17.45 -25.03 11.03
CA GLU A 167 18.63 -24.60 11.82
C GLU A 167 18.32 -23.31 12.62
N HIS A 168 17.46 -22.43 12.10
CA HIS A 168 17.01 -21.22 12.80
C HIS A 168 15.82 -21.45 13.73
N GLY A 169 15.35 -22.70 13.88
CA GLY A 169 14.25 -23.06 14.79
C GLY A 169 12.86 -22.77 14.23
N ALA A 170 12.73 -22.58 12.93
CA ALA A 170 11.43 -22.37 12.31
C ALA A 170 10.58 -23.65 12.25
N GLN A 171 9.28 -23.49 12.43
CA GLN A 171 8.29 -24.51 12.09
C GLN A 171 8.16 -24.55 10.56
N VAL A 172 8.65 -25.63 9.95
CA VAL A 172 8.63 -25.76 8.49
C VAL A 172 7.45 -26.61 8.08
N GLY A 173 6.55 -26.03 7.29
CA GLY A 173 5.47 -26.71 6.59
C GLY A 173 5.78 -26.85 5.10
N HIS A 174 5.01 -27.68 4.40
CA HIS A 174 5.09 -27.83 2.95
C HIS A 174 3.74 -27.49 2.31
N PHE A 175 3.78 -26.73 1.21
CA PHE A 175 2.61 -26.39 0.42
C PHE A 175 2.86 -26.76 -1.04
N GLU A 176 2.04 -27.66 -1.58
CA GLU A 176 2.11 -28.01 -2.99
C GLU A 176 1.72 -26.81 -3.84
N TRP A 177 2.64 -26.36 -4.68
CA TRP A 177 2.44 -25.15 -5.47
C TRP A 177 1.27 -25.29 -6.46
N CYS A 178 0.21 -24.52 -6.25
CA CYS A 178 -1.01 -24.53 -7.05
C CYS A 178 -1.18 -23.30 -7.97
N ASN A 179 -0.11 -22.53 -8.20
CA ASN A 179 -0.13 -21.28 -8.95
C ASN A 179 -0.97 -20.16 -8.31
N ASP A 180 -1.02 -20.15 -6.98
CA ASP A 180 -1.73 -19.15 -6.18
C ASP A 180 -0.85 -18.73 -4.99
N PHE A 181 -0.30 -17.52 -5.07
CA PHE A 181 0.51 -16.97 -3.99
C PHE A 181 -0.29 -16.70 -2.73
N ALA A 182 -1.55 -16.24 -2.85
CA ALA A 182 -2.40 -16.01 -1.68
C ALA A 182 -2.69 -17.31 -0.93
N ALA A 183 -2.92 -18.41 -1.65
CA ALA A 183 -3.13 -19.71 -1.04
C ALA A 183 -1.88 -20.17 -0.24
N ALA A 184 -0.69 -20.00 -0.81
CA ALA A 184 0.57 -20.33 -0.12
C ALA A 184 0.80 -19.43 1.11
N ARG A 185 0.57 -18.09 0.99
CA ARG A 185 0.69 -17.16 2.12
C ARG A 185 -0.34 -17.47 3.21
N ASN A 186 -1.58 -17.80 2.85
CA ASN A 186 -2.60 -18.21 3.81
C ASN A 186 -2.19 -19.50 4.54
N ALA A 187 -1.53 -20.44 3.86
CA ALA A 187 -0.97 -21.63 4.51
C ALA A 187 0.10 -21.28 5.55
N SER A 188 0.85 -20.16 5.36
CA SER A 188 1.86 -19.72 6.32
C SER A 188 1.27 -19.05 7.56
N ILE A 189 0.16 -18.34 7.43
CA ILE A 189 -0.49 -17.66 8.55
C ILE A 189 -1.50 -18.56 9.30
N ALA A 190 -1.94 -19.65 8.69
CA ALA A 190 -2.92 -20.57 9.28
C ALA A 190 -2.46 -21.17 10.63
N PRO A 191 -1.22 -21.66 10.79
CA PRO A 191 -0.72 -22.21 12.05
C PRO A 191 -0.29 -21.15 13.07
N ALA A 192 -0.28 -19.87 12.73
CA ALA A 192 0.20 -18.80 13.59
C ALA A 192 -0.66 -18.64 14.85
N THR A 193 -0.01 -18.63 16.03
CA THR A 193 -0.64 -18.52 17.35
C THR A 193 -0.36 -17.20 18.06
N GLY A 194 0.40 -16.28 17.46
CA GLY A 194 0.65 -14.95 17.98
C GLY A 194 -0.57 -14.03 17.88
N ASP A 195 -0.54 -12.92 18.59
CA ASP A 195 -1.52 -11.81 18.45
C ASP A 195 -1.33 -11.03 17.18
N TRP A 196 -0.08 -11.00 16.72
CA TRP A 196 0.36 -10.29 15.55
C TRP A 196 1.08 -11.21 14.58
N ILE A 197 0.93 -10.93 13.32
CA ILE A 197 1.66 -11.56 12.23
C ILE A 197 2.57 -10.51 11.60
N LEU A 198 3.87 -10.77 11.55
CA LEU A 198 4.82 -10.09 10.69
C LEU A 198 5.07 -10.98 9.48
N PHE A 199 4.69 -10.50 8.30
CA PHE A 199 4.94 -11.20 7.05
C PHE A 199 6.19 -10.64 6.38
N LEU A 200 7.15 -11.51 6.07
CA LEU A 200 8.39 -11.16 5.36
C LEU A 200 8.61 -12.10 4.17
N ASP A 201 9.26 -11.58 3.15
CA ASP A 201 9.84 -12.39 2.08
C ASP A 201 11.28 -12.79 2.47
N ALA A 202 11.79 -13.90 1.94
CA ALA A 202 13.08 -14.47 2.38
C ALA A 202 14.30 -13.57 2.12
N ASP A 203 14.19 -12.63 1.17
CA ASP A 203 15.19 -11.64 0.82
C ASP A 203 14.98 -10.27 1.52
N GLU A 204 14.15 -10.27 2.58
CA GLU A 204 13.92 -9.11 3.45
C GLU A 204 14.52 -9.35 4.84
N GLU A 205 15.05 -8.32 5.47
CA GLU A 205 15.52 -8.35 6.86
C GLU A 205 15.06 -7.12 7.64
N LEU A 206 14.88 -7.27 8.94
CA LEU A 206 14.64 -6.12 9.82
C LEU A 206 15.95 -5.41 10.15
N SER A 207 15.96 -4.08 9.98
CA SER A 207 17.07 -3.24 10.42
C SER A 207 17.28 -3.37 11.94
N PRO A 208 18.52 -3.59 12.41
CA PRO A 208 18.80 -3.73 13.83
C PRO A 208 18.48 -2.48 14.65
N ALA A 209 18.53 -1.29 14.04
CA ALA A 209 18.39 -0.02 14.73
C ALA A 209 16.98 0.19 15.31
N GLU A 210 15.94 -0.26 14.61
CA GLU A 210 14.56 0.00 14.94
C GLU A 210 13.88 -1.14 15.72
N LYS A 211 14.55 -2.28 15.91
CA LYS A 211 13.96 -3.44 16.63
C LYS A 211 13.49 -3.12 18.05
N GLN A 212 14.08 -2.13 18.70
CA GLN A 212 13.70 -1.74 20.06
C GLN A 212 12.27 -1.19 20.17
N THR A 213 11.68 -0.74 19.05
CA THR A 213 10.33 -0.17 19.03
C THR A 213 9.23 -1.21 18.98
N HIS A 214 9.54 -2.48 18.62
CA HIS A 214 8.54 -3.52 18.43
C HIS A 214 7.61 -3.77 19.63
N PRO A 215 8.04 -3.73 20.92
CA PRO A 215 7.11 -3.97 22.03
C PRO A 215 6.02 -2.92 22.12
N ALA A 216 6.35 -1.65 21.83
CA ALA A 216 5.38 -0.56 21.82
C ALA A 216 4.37 -0.71 20.67
N LEU A 217 4.83 -1.15 19.48
CA LEU A 217 3.96 -1.42 18.35
C LEU A 217 2.97 -2.56 18.65
N LEU A 218 3.44 -3.65 19.24
CA LEU A 218 2.60 -4.80 19.59
C LEU A 218 1.61 -4.51 20.73
N ALA A 219 1.90 -3.56 21.59
CA ALA A 219 1.05 -3.17 22.73
C ALA A 219 -0.20 -2.37 22.31
N SER A 220 -0.30 -1.90 21.07
CA SER A 220 -1.46 -1.13 20.59
C SER A 220 -2.71 -2.00 20.47
N ASN A 221 -3.72 -1.80 21.33
CA ASN A 221 -4.96 -2.59 21.31
C ASN A 221 -5.96 -2.14 20.23
N ASN A 222 -5.86 -0.92 19.74
CA ASN A 222 -6.82 -0.39 18.75
C ASN A 222 -6.30 -0.39 17.31
N THR A 223 -5.19 -1.06 17.04
CA THR A 223 -4.57 -1.10 15.70
C THR A 223 -4.76 -2.48 15.07
N ALA A 224 -5.30 -2.52 13.85
CA ALA A 224 -5.48 -3.73 13.06
C ALA A 224 -4.26 -4.02 12.17
N LEU A 225 -3.63 -2.95 11.65
CA LEU A 225 -2.51 -3.01 10.73
C LEU A 225 -1.50 -1.91 11.04
N ILE A 226 -0.23 -2.29 11.03
CA ILE A 226 0.90 -1.37 11.05
C ILE A 226 1.64 -1.53 9.72
N ARG A 227 1.65 -0.47 8.92
CA ARG A 227 2.43 -0.43 7.69
C ARG A 227 3.87 -0.15 8.02
N LEU A 228 4.79 -0.90 7.45
CA LEU A 228 6.21 -0.80 7.72
C LEU A 228 6.98 -0.21 6.53
N PRO A 229 7.97 0.67 6.78
CA PRO A 229 8.86 1.17 5.74
C PRO A 229 9.76 0.04 5.21
N LEU A 230 9.89 -0.02 3.89
CA LEU A 230 10.78 -0.91 3.17
C LEU A 230 11.71 -0.09 2.28
N ILE A 231 13.00 -0.39 2.33
CA ILE A 231 14.04 0.23 1.49
C ILE A 231 14.73 -0.87 0.68
N ASN A 232 14.80 -0.66 -0.63
CA ASN A 232 15.64 -1.48 -1.50
C ASN A 232 17.11 -1.09 -1.32
N THR A 233 17.97 -2.08 -1.01
CA THR A 233 19.40 -1.85 -0.74
C THR A 233 20.27 -1.83 -1.98
N HIS A 234 19.69 -2.05 -3.18
CA HIS A 234 20.44 -2.13 -4.44
C HIS A 234 20.82 -0.76 -5.01
N GLN A 235 21.83 -0.80 -5.91
CA GLN A 235 22.38 0.38 -6.59
C GLN A 235 21.30 1.08 -7.43
N GLY A 236 20.85 2.24 -6.98
CA GLY A 236 19.83 3.07 -7.63
C GLY A 236 19.38 4.18 -6.68
N PRO A 237 18.48 5.07 -7.13
CA PRO A 237 17.87 6.03 -6.23
C PRO A 237 17.11 5.25 -5.13
N ILE A 238 17.40 5.59 -3.87
CA ILE A 238 16.76 4.97 -2.70
C ILE A 238 15.24 5.12 -2.86
N SER A 239 14.55 4.00 -3.09
CA SER A 239 13.09 3.98 -3.08
C SER A 239 12.62 3.46 -1.73
N LYS A 240 11.80 4.27 -1.05
CA LYS A 240 11.12 3.90 0.19
C LYS A 240 9.67 3.60 -0.12
N SER A 241 9.22 2.41 0.24
CA SER A 241 7.82 2.00 0.19
C SER A 241 7.29 1.80 1.61
N ILE A 242 5.99 1.93 1.82
CA ILE A 242 5.35 1.66 3.11
C ILE A 242 4.33 0.54 2.87
N LEU A 243 4.61 -0.64 3.42
CA LEU A 243 3.89 -1.88 3.10
C LEU A 243 3.09 -2.44 4.29
N PRO A 244 1.95 -3.11 4.07
CA PRO A 244 1.14 -3.76 5.10
C PRO A 244 1.81 -5.09 5.55
N ARG A 245 2.82 -5.01 6.40
CA ARG A 245 3.65 -6.16 6.81
C ARG A 245 3.35 -6.68 8.22
N LEU A 246 2.85 -5.83 9.13
CA LEU A 246 2.56 -6.20 10.53
C LEU A 246 1.07 -6.02 10.83
N PHE A 247 0.34 -7.11 11.05
CA PHE A 247 -1.12 -7.06 11.21
C PHE A 247 -1.61 -8.03 12.28
N ARG A 248 -2.82 -7.78 12.82
CA ARG A 248 -3.46 -8.64 13.81
C ARG A 248 -3.76 -10.01 13.25
N ASN A 249 -3.48 -11.04 14.05
CA ASN A 249 -3.85 -12.41 13.72
C ASN A 249 -5.35 -12.64 13.97
N ILE A 250 -6.16 -12.22 13.01
CA ILE A 250 -7.62 -12.29 13.05
C ILE A 250 -8.08 -13.32 12.00
N PRO A 251 -9.02 -14.23 12.31
CA PRO A 251 -9.47 -15.27 11.38
C PRO A 251 -9.93 -14.77 10.01
N ALA A 252 -10.60 -13.62 10.01
CA ALA A 252 -11.11 -13.00 8.78
C ALA A 252 -10.03 -12.38 7.89
N ILE A 253 -8.79 -12.24 8.38
CA ILE A 253 -7.70 -11.65 7.61
C ILE A 253 -6.99 -12.74 6.83
N GLN A 254 -7.15 -12.71 5.52
CA GLN A 254 -6.52 -13.63 4.58
C GLN A 254 -5.96 -12.87 3.38
N PHE A 255 -4.87 -13.36 2.82
CA PHE A 255 -4.36 -12.90 1.54
C PHE A 255 -5.33 -13.23 0.41
N GLN A 256 -5.50 -12.30 -0.50
CA GLN A 256 -6.35 -12.41 -1.68
C GLN A 256 -5.57 -12.04 -2.95
N GLY A 257 -5.90 -12.66 -4.06
CA GLY A 257 -5.21 -12.48 -5.34
C GLY A 257 -4.17 -13.55 -5.62
N CYS A 258 -4.24 -14.20 -6.79
CA CYS A 258 -3.28 -15.25 -7.18
C CYS A 258 -1.87 -14.70 -7.46
N VAL A 259 -1.78 -13.41 -7.83
CA VAL A 259 -0.55 -12.63 -8.06
C VAL A 259 -0.78 -11.23 -7.48
N HIS A 260 0.27 -10.59 -6.97
CA HIS A 260 0.17 -9.31 -6.24
C HIS A 260 -0.82 -9.40 -5.07
N GLU A 261 -0.76 -10.52 -4.38
CA GLU A 261 -1.62 -10.85 -3.25
C GLU A 261 -1.44 -9.87 -2.09
N GLY A 262 -2.56 -9.55 -1.44
CA GLY A 262 -2.56 -8.63 -0.31
C GLY A 262 -3.59 -9.00 0.76
N VAL A 263 -3.35 -8.55 1.97
CA VAL A 263 -4.28 -8.66 3.13
C VAL A 263 -5.09 -7.40 3.34
N TYR A 264 -4.79 -6.34 2.61
CA TYR A 264 -5.27 -4.99 2.90
C TYR A 264 -6.79 -4.88 2.84
N THR A 265 -7.43 -5.50 1.85
CA THR A 265 -8.88 -5.56 1.70
C THR A 265 -9.59 -6.15 2.92
N ALA A 266 -9.09 -7.30 3.41
CA ALA A 266 -9.64 -7.94 4.59
C ALA A 266 -9.41 -7.09 5.84
N LEU A 267 -8.25 -6.47 5.96
CA LEU A 267 -7.90 -5.55 7.05
C LEU A 267 -8.77 -4.30 7.08
N LEU A 268 -9.04 -3.67 5.93
CA LEU A 268 -9.94 -2.52 5.86
C LEU A 268 -11.35 -2.85 6.32
N LYS A 269 -11.88 -4.02 5.93
CA LYS A 269 -13.21 -4.47 6.37
C LYS A 269 -13.27 -4.60 7.89
N VAL A 270 -12.33 -5.31 8.48
CA VAL A 270 -12.24 -5.50 9.94
C VAL A 270 -12.00 -4.16 10.65
N SER A 271 -11.09 -3.32 10.14
CA SER A 271 -10.81 -2.01 10.68
C SER A 271 -12.06 -1.12 10.72
N LYS A 272 -12.85 -1.11 9.66
CA LYS A 272 -14.11 -0.36 9.59
C LYS A 272 -15.16 -0.92 10.56
N GLU A 273 -15.34 -2.24 10.59
CA GLU A 273 -16.34 -2.91 11.43
C GLU A 273 -16.03 -2.75 12.92
N TRP A 274 -14.78 -2.93 13.31
CA TRP A 274 -14.35 -2.87 14.72
C TRP A 274 -13.81 -1.49 15.12
N GLN A 275 -13.83 -0.51 14.21
CA GLN A 275 -13.28 0.83 14.39
C GLN A 275 -11.81 0.83 14.85
N MET A 276 -11.03 -0.07 14.31
CA MET A 276 -9.59 -0.17 14.56
C MET A 276 -8.81 0.73 13.61
N GLU A 277 -7.63 1.13 14.04
CA GLU A 277 -6.75 2.04 13.29
C GLU A 277 -5.78 1.28 12.38
N ILE A 278 -5.39 1.95 11.31
CA ILE A 278 -4.26 1.57 10.47
C ILE A 278 -3.19 2.62 10.69
N SER A 279 -2.02 2.20 11.13
CA SER A 279 -0.92 3.11 11.46
C SER A 279 0.35 2.81 10.63
N VAL A 280 1.34 3.68 10.76
CA VAL A 280 2.70 3.47 10.24
C VAL A 280 3.62 3.25 11.42
N GLY A 281 4.47 2.23 11.33
CA GLY A 281 5.47 1.90 12.36
C GLY A 281 6.89 2.20 11.90
N ASP A 282 7.82 2.12 12.85
CA ASP A 282 9.22 2.47 12.64
C ASP A 282 10.10 1.26 12.28
N LEU A 283 9.58 0.03 12.37
CA LEU A 283 10.37 -1.15 11.99
C LEU A 283 10.72 -1.09 10.50
N LEU A 284 12.00 -0.83 10.20
CA LEU A 284 12.49 -0.71 8.84
C LEU A 284 12.84 -2.09 8.28
N ILE A 285 12.29 -2.39 7.11
CA ILE A 285 12.62 -3.58 6.33
C ILE A 285 13.64 -3.22 5.25
N LEU A 286 14.73 -3.96 5.19
CA LEU A 286 15.75 -3.88 4.15
C LEU A 286 15.49 -5.02 3.16
N HIS A 287 15.24 -4.68 1.91
CA HIS A 287 15.01 -5.65 0.85
C HIS A 287 16.25 -5.79 -0.01
N HIS A 288 16.83 -6.98 -0.01
CA HIS A 288 18.09 -7.25 -0.68
C HIS A 288 17.93 -7.63 -2.15
N GLY A 289 16.76 -8.06 -2.61
CA GLY A 289 16.40 -8.43 -3.97
C GLY A 289 17.55 -9.04 -4.80
N TYR A 290 17.26 -9.82 -5.81
CA TYR A 290 18.31 -10.37 -6.66
C TYR A 290 18.90 -9.29 -7.59
N THR A 291 20.23 -9.06 -7.51
CA THR A 291 21.00 -8.27 -8.50
C THR A 291 21.12 -8.97 -9.86
N ALA A 292 20.70 -10.22 -9.96
CA ALA A 292 20.69 -10.99 -11.21
C ALA A 292 19.42 -10.70 -12.00
N GLU A 293 19.17 -9.44 -12.38
CA GLU A 293 19.14 -8.99 -13.74
C GLU A 293 18.00 -9.51 -14.63
N VAL A 294 17.47 -8.58 -15.38
CA VAL A 294 16.65 -8.64 -16.61
C VAL A 294 16.02 -10.00 -17.01
N ILE A 295 16.73 -11.12 -16.89
CA ILE A 295 16.23 -12.46 -17.22
C ILE A 295 15.24 -12.97 -16.16
N THR A 296 15.57 -12.78 -14.88
CA THR A 296 14.70 -13.19 -13.76
C THR A 296 13.43 -12.33 -13.71
N GLU A 297 13.56 -11.06 -14.01
CA GLU A 297 12.43 -10.13 -14.06
C GLU A 297 11.49 -10.45 -15.22
N ARG A 298 12.03 -10.72 -16.42
CA ARG A 298 11.21 -11.18 -17.58
C ARG A 298 10.49 -12.49 -17.29
N ASN A 299 11.14 -13.44 -16.63
CA ASN A 299 10.50 -14.70 -16.24
C ASN A 299 9.39 -14.47 -15.20
N LYS A 300 9.56 -13.54 -14.26
CA LYS A 300 8.52 -13.16 -13.29
C LYS A 300 7.32 -12.52 -13.98
N VAL A 301 7.55 -11.57 -14.90
CA VAL A 301 6.49 -10.89 -15.65
C VAL A 301 5.70 -11.88 -16.49
N GLN A 302 6.39 -12.77 -17.25
CA GLN A 302 5.73 -13.79 -18.07
C GLN A 302 4.90 -14.75 -17.21
N ARG A 303 5.46 -15.26 -16.11
CA ARG A 303 4.74 -16.11 -15.15
C ARG A 303 3.49 -15.42 -14.60
N ASN A 304 3.60 -14.17 -14.16
CA ASN A 304 2.48 -13.42 -13.60
C ASN A 304 1.38 -13.22 -14.64
N TYR A 305 1.75 -12.88 -15.88
CA TYR A 305 0.82 -12.80 -16.99
C TYR A 305 0.03 -14.11 -17.21
N GLU A 306 0.72 -15.26 -17.24
CA GLU A 306 0.10 -16.57 -17.42
C GLU A 306 -0.86 -16.91 -16.27
N LEU A 307 -0.48 -16.61 -15.03
CA LEU A 307 -1.31 -16.82 -13.85
C LEU A 307 -2.57 -15.95 -13.90
N LEU A 308 -2.45 -14.67 -14.29
CA LEU A 308 -3.60 -13.77 -14.43
C LEU A 308 -4.54 -14.19 -15.54
N VAL A 309 -4.00 -14.61 -16.70
CA VAL A 309 -4.82 -15.13 -17.80
C VAL A 309 -5.58 -16.39 -17.39
N LYS A 310 -4.96 -17.28 -16.60
CA LYS A 310 -5.63 -18.46 -16.04
C LYS A 310 -6.73 -18.05 -15.05
N ALA A 311 -6.42 -17.16 -14.11
CA ALA A 311 -7.38 -16.68 -13.11
C ALA A 311 -8.61 -15.99 -13.75
N LEU A 312 -8.40 -15.24 -14.84
CA LEU A 312 -9.48 -14.59 -15.59
C LEU A 312 -10.37 -15.57 -16.35
N LYS A 313 -9.89 -16.78 -16.73
CA LYS A 313 -10.76 -17.83 -17.26
C LYS A 313 -11.74 -18.36 -16.22
N GLU A 314 -11.31 -18.44 -14.96
CA GLU A 314 -12.13 -18.90 -13.84
C GLU A 314 -13.03 -17.79 -13.28
N ARG A 315 -12.54 -16.55 -13.27
CA ARG A 315 -13.22 -15.35 -12.75
C ARG A 315 -13.20 -14.20 -13.76
N PRO A 316 -13.99 -14.26 -14.85
CA PRO A 316 -13.91 -13.32 -15.97
C PRO A 316 -14.40 -11.89 -15.66
N ASN A 317 -15.04 -11.69 -14.53
CA ASN A 317 -15.58 -10.38 -14.11
C ASN A 317 -14.81 -9.76 -12.93
N GLU A 318 -13.56 -10.18 -12.68
CA GLU A 318 -12.75 -9.69 -11.58
C GLU A 318 -11.92 -8.46 -12.01
N ALA A 319 -12.38 -7.27 -11.68
CA ALA A 319 -11.74 -6.00 -12.05
C ALA A 319 -10.28 -5.93 -11.58
N TYR A 320 -9.99 -6.44 -10.38
CA TYR A 320 -8.62 -6.47 -9.84
C TYR A 320 -7.66 -7.24 -10.74
N PHE A 321 -8.07 -8.39 -11.29
CA PHE A 321 -7.21 -9.17 -12.18
C PHE A 321 -6.95 -8.47 -13.50
N TYR A 322 -7.94 -7.76 -14.06
CA TYR A 322 -7.72 -6.95 -15.26
C TYR A 322 -6.76 -5.79 -15.01
N MET A 323 -6.85 -5.13 -13.85
CA MET A 323 -5.90 -4.08 -13.46
C MET A 323 -4.47 -4.63 -13.37
N GLN A 324 -4.27 -5.78 -12.74
CA GLN A 324 -2.97 -6.43 -12.64
C GLN A 324 -2.47 -6.92 -13.99
N LEU A 325 -3.36 -7.46 -14.83
CA LEU A 325 -3.03 -7.85 -16.21
C LEU A 325 -2.55 -6.64 -17.02
N GLY A 326 -3.20 -5.48 -16.88
CA GLY A 326 -2.78 -4.24 -17.51
C GLY A 326 -1.35 -3.83 -17.11
N LEU A 327 -0.99 -3.99 -15.85
CA LEU A 327 0.36 -3.73 -15.35
C LEU A 327 1.41 -4.69 -15.96
N GLU A 328 1.13 -6.01 -15.98
CA GLU A 328 2.08 -6.97 -16.54
C GLU A 328 2.22 -6.81 -18.06
N LEU A 329 1.14 -6.55 -18.79
CA LEU A 329 1.18 -6.23 -20.22
C LEU A 329 2.01 -4.98 -20.52
N ARG A 330 1.93 -3.95 -19.66
CA ARG A 330 2.77 -2.75 -19.73
C ARG A 330 4.26 -3.08 -19.60
N ARG A 331 4.61 -3.94 -18.63
CA ARG A 331 5.99 -4.43 -18.42
C ARG A 331 6.52 -5.25 -19.60
N MET A 332 5.60 -5.89 -20.34
CA MET A 332 5.90 -6.64 -21.57
C MET A 332 5.95 -5.75 -22.82
N ASP A 333 5.78 -4.44 -22.70
CA ASP A 333 5.67 -3.47 -23.81
C ASP A 333 4.48 -3.72 -24.75
N ARG A 334 3.44 -4.43 -24.28
CA ARG A 334 2.17 -4.69 -24.98
C ARG A 334 1.17 -3.60 -24.68
N LEU A 335 1.46 -2.36 -25.14
CA LEU A 335 0.78 -1.15 -24.68
C LEU A 335 -0.72 -1.12 -24.99
N ALA A 336 -1.12 -1.52 -26.22
CA ALA A 336 -2.54 -1.53 -26.63
C ALA A 336 -3.36 -2.45 -25.73
N GLU A 337 -2.89 -3.69 -25.54
CA GLU A 337 -3.56 -4.68 -24.70
C GLU A 337 -3.58 -4.28 -23.22
N SER A 338 -2.53 -3.58 -22.75
CA SER A 338 -2.50 -3.01 -21.41
C SER A 338 -3.63 -1.99 -21.21
N PHE A 339 -3.82 -1.07 -22.16
CA PHE A 339 -4.91 -0.09 -22.09
C PHE A 339 -6.29 -0.74 -22.15
N ASP A 340 -6.47 -1.78 -22.99
CA ASP A 340 -7.72 -2.53 -23.05
C ASP A 340 -8.03 -3.23 -21.72
N ALA A 341 -7.00 -3.80 -21.07
CA ALA A 341 -7.15 -4.42 -19.76
C ALA A 341 -7.53 -3.39 -18.67
N TYR A 342 -6.87 -2.22 -18.64
CA TYR A 342 -7.23 -1.15 -17.70
C TYR A 342 -8.64 -0.59 -17.96
N ALA A 343 -9.02 -0.41 -19.23
CA ALA A 343 -10.38 0.03 -19.59
C ALA A 343 -11.42 -0.98 -19.13
N LYS A 344 -11.15 -2.29 -19.33
CA LYS A 344 -12.03 -3.35 -18.84
C LYS A 344 -12.12 -3.39 -17.32
N ALA A 345 -11.00 -3.18 -16.61
CA ALA A 345 -11.02 -3.04 -15.17
C ALA A 345 -11.92 -1.89 -14.71
N LEU A 346 -11.81 -0.71 -15.35
CA LEU A 346 -12.63 0.45 -15.05
C LEU A 346 -14.12 0.16 -15.28
N ASP A 347 -14.49 -0.36 -16.44
CA ASP A 347 -15.85 -0.77 -16.78
C ASP A 347 -16.46 -1.72 -15.73
N LEU A 348 -15.71 -2.74 -15.33
CA LEU A 348 -16.16 -3.69 -14.30
C LEU A 348 -16.33 -3.04 -12.93
N THR A 349 -15.45 -2.10 -12.54
CA THR A 349 -15.56 -1.40 -11.26
C THR A 349 -16.77 -0.48 -11.21
N GLU A 350 -17.18 0.09 -12.32
CA GLU A 350 -18.37 0.94 -12.39
C GLU A 350 -19.67 0.14 -12.27
N THR A 351 -19.68 -1.09 -12.78
CA THR A 351 -20.86 -1.98 -12.79
C THR A 351 -20.98 -2.87 -11.56
N GLN A 352 -19.90 -3.01 -10.76
CA GLN A 352 -19.91 -3.88 -9.57
C GLN A 352 -20.44 -3.18 -8.32
N PRO A 353 -21.11 -3.92 -7.40
CA PRO A 353 -21.52 -3.38 -6.10
C PRO A 353 -20.31 -2.84 -5.31
N GLU A 354 -20.49 -1.73 -4.60
CA GLU A 354 -19.43 -1.09 -3.77
C GLU A 354 -18.77 -2.03 -2.75
N GLN A 355 -19.44 -3.13 -2.37
CA GLN A 355 -18.91 -4.12 -1.43
C GLN A 355 -17.69 -4.90 -1.95
N ILE A 356 -17.49 -4.93 -3.26
CA ILE A 356 -16.43 -5.74 -3.91
C ILE A 356 -15.20 -4.89 -4.25
N ILE A 357 -15.38 -3.56 -4.42
CA ILE A 357 -14.31 -2.65 -4.82
C ILE A 357 -13.80 -1.90 -3.60
N THR A 358 -12.57 -2.18 -3.21
CA THR A 358 -11.92 -1.46 -2.11
C THR A 358 -11.36 -0.13 -2.58
N ASP A 359 -11.17 0.79 -1.63
CA ASP A 359 -10.51 2.07 -1.89
C ASP A 359 -9.12 1.88 -2.47
N GLU A 360 -8.41 0.81 -2.09
CA GLU A 360 -7.10 0.43 -2.64
C GLU A 360 -7.18 0.14 -4.14
N VAL A 361 -8.08 -0.73 -4.55
CA VAL A 361 -8.23 -1.10 -5.96
C VAL A 361 -8.62 0.12 -6.78
N ARG A 362 -9.57 0.93 -6.26
CA ARG A 362 -9.99 2.18 -6.88
C ARG A 362 -8.83 3.15 -7.06
N GLU A 363 -8.13 3.48 -5.98
CA GLU A 363 -7.03 4.44 -6.00
C GLU A 363 -5.90 3.96 -6.91
N THR A 364 -5.53 2.68 -6.81
CA THR A 364 -4.49 2.08 -7.64
C THR A 364 -4.87 2.08 -9.13
N LEU A 365 -6.09 1.68 -9.47
CA LEU A 365 -6.59 1.65 -10.84
C LEU A 365 -6.56 3.06 -11.46
N LEU A 366 -7.14 4.04 -10.79
CA LEU A 366 -7.20 5.41 -11.27
C LEU A 366 -5.79 6.00 -11.44
N THR A 367 -4.89 5.77 -10.46
CA THR A 367 -3.52 6.29 -10.49
C THR A 367 -2.69 5.65 -11.61
N GLN A 368 -2.71 4.32 -11.72
CA GLN A 368 -1.92 3.62 -12.74
C GLN A 368 -2.44 3.90 -14.14
N TYR A 369 -3.75 3.75 -14.36
CA TYR A 369 -4.32 3.94 -15.68
C TYR A 369 -4.14 5.37 -16.19
N SER A 370 -4.51 6.38 -15.40
CA SER A 370 -4.35 7.78 -15.79
C SER A 370 -2.87 8.18 -15.96
N GLY A 371 -1.98 7.66 -15.11
CA GLY A 371 -0.54 7.90 -15.22
C GLY A 371 0.06 7.33 -16.50
N TYR A 372 -0.33 6.12 -16.90
CA TYR A 372 0.13 5.52 -18.16
C TYR A 372 -0.47 6.23 -19.39
N LEU A 373 -1.74 6.62 -19.35
CA LEU A 373 -2.36 7.42 -20.40
C LEU A 373 -1.66 8.77 -20.57
N LEU A 374 -1.29 9.43 -19.45
CA LEU A 374 -0.54 10.68 -19.49
C LEU A 374 0.84 10.49 -20.14
N ALA A 375 1.56 9.42 -19.78
CA ALA A 375 2.87 9.10 -20.35
C ALA A 375 2.78 8.83 -21.86
N ASP A 376 1.68 8.24 -22.32
CA ASP A 376 1.38 7.97 -23.72
C ASP A 376 0.69 9.15 -24.44
N LYS A 377 0.57 10.30 -23.78
CA LYS A 377 -0.01 11.54 -24.31
C LYS A 377 -1.50 11.43 -24.72
N GLN A 378 -2.24 10.49 -24.16
CA GLN A 378 -3.70 10.33 -24.37
C GLN A 378 -4.47 11.23 -23.39
N TYR A 379 -4.32 12.54 -23.52
CA TYR A 379 -4.76 13.53 -22.53
C TYR A 379 -6.28 13.55 -22.32
N GLU A 380 -7.08 13.37 -23.38
CA GLU A 380 -8.53 13.31 -23.29
C GLU A 380 -8.97 12.13 -22.43
N LYS A 381 -8.37 10.96 -22.63
CA LYS A 381 -8.68 9.77 -21.83
C LYS A 381 -8.22 9.91 -20.37
N VAL A 382 -7.14 10.64 -20.09
CA VAL A 382 -6.75 10.96 -18.70
C VAL A 382 -7.89 11.70 -17.98
N VAL A 383 -8.46 12.71 -18.66
CA VAL A 383 -9.57 13.48 -18.08
C VAL A 383 -10.80 12.60 -17.93
N GLU A 384 -11.13 11.78 -18.94
CA GLU A 384 -12.26 10.84 -18.89
C GLU A 384 -12.14 9.88 -17.69
N VAL A 385 -11.01 9.20 -17.50
CA VAL A 385 -10.77 8.29 -16.38
C VAL A 385 -10.88 9.00 -15.04
N LEU A 386 -10.31 10.20 -14.90
CA LEU A 386 -10.33 10.96 -13.64
C LEU A 386 -11.60 11.82 -13.46
N THR A 387 -12.59 11.66 -14.32
CA THR A 387 -13.97 12.18 -14.18
C THR A 387 -15.02 11.08 -14.33
N SER A 388 -14.63 9.81 -14.30
CA SER A 388 -15.51 8.66 -14.32
C SER A 388 -16.35 8.54 -13.03
N ASP A 389 -17.41 7.76 -13.04
CA ASP A 389 -18.24 7.50 -11.86
C ASP A 389 -17.41 6.93 -10.70
N LEU A 390 -16.43 6.07 -11.03
CA LEU A 390 -15.48 5.55 -10.04
C LEU A 390 -14.65 6.67 -9.40
N ALA A 391 -14.23 7.67 -10.18
CA ALA A 391 -13.44 8.81 -9.68
C ALA A 391 -14.26 9.71 -8.73
N PHE A 392 -15.58 9.82 -8.94
CA PHE A 392 -16.46 10.64 -8.10
C PHE A 392 -16.84 10.02 -6.76
N ARG A 393 -16.61 8.72 -6.55
CA ARG A 393 -16.96 8.04 -5.27
C ARG A 393 -16.21 8.59 -4.07
N GLN A 394 -15.01 9.12 -4.27
CA GLN A 394 -14.19 9.77 -3.24
C GLN A 394 -13.35 10.89 -3.87
N PRO A 395 -12.88 11.87 -3.10
CA PRO A 395 -11.96 12.90 -3.60
C PRO A 395 -10.72 12.29 -4.25
N LEU A 396 -10.30 12.86 -5.38
CA LEU A 396 -9.05 12.46 -6.02
C LEU A 396 -7.85 12.74 -5.10
N THR A 397 -6.83 11.89 -5.18
CA THR A 397 -5.57 12.13 -4.47
C THR A 397 -4.84 13.33 -5.06
N PRO A 398 -3.93 13.99 -4.31
CA PRO A 398 -3.08 15.05 -4.86
C PRO A 398 -2.34 14.62 -6.13
N GLY A 399 -1.84 13.36 -6.19
CA GLY A 399 -1.19 12.82 -7.38
C GLY A 399 -2.11 12.74 -8.60
N GLN A 400 -3.33 12.23 -8.42
CA GLN A 400 -4.35 12.15 -9.48
C GLN A 400 -4.76 13.53 -9.99
N LEU A 401 -4.91 14.52 -9.10
CA LEU A 401 -5.19 15.91 -9.46
C LEU A 401 -4.04 16.52 -10.29
N LEU A 402 -2.78 16.24 -9.93
CA LEU A 402 -1.64 16.70 -10.73
C LEU A 402 -1.59 16.05 -12.12
N VAL A 403 -1.93 14.74 -12.22
CA VAL A 403 -2.02 14.04 -13.50
C VAL A 403 -3.11 14.67 -14.38
N ARG A 404 -4.31 14.91 -13.84
CA ARG A 404 -5.41 15.55 -14.56
C ARG A 404 -5.09 16.99 -14.92
N GLY A 405 -4.53 17.77 -13.99
CA GLY A 405 -4.11 19.14 -14.23
C GLY A 405 -3.09 19.24 -15.38
N ARG A 406 -2.14 18.31 -15.45
CA ARG A 406 -1.18 18.25 -16.55
C ARG A 406 -1.84 17.94 -17.90
N ALA A 407 -2.78 17.00 -17.93
CA ALA A 407 -3.54 16.68 -19.13
C ALA A 407 -4.36 17.90 -19.60
N LEU A 408 -5.03 18.60 -18.67
CA LEU A 408 -5.80 19.81 -18.95
C LEU A 408 -4.94 20.96 -19.50
N ILE A 409 -3.69 21.08 -19.05
CA ILE A 409 -2.73 22.04 -19.64
C ILE A 409 -2.51 21.73 -21.13
N HIS A 410 -2.25 20.46 -21.46
CA HIS A 410 -2.04 20.03 -22.84
C HIS A 410 -3.30 20.20 -23.71
N LEU A 411 -4.47 20.01 -23.13
CA LEU A 411 -5.77 20.23 -23.80
C LEU A 411 -6.18 21.70 -23.88
N ARG A 412 -5.31 22.63 -23.47
CA ARG A 412 -5.57 24.09 -23.47
C ARG A 412 -6.80 24.49 -22.65
N GLN A 413 -7.00 23.81 -21.50
CA GLN A 413 -8.05 24.12 -20.54
C GLN A 413 -7.43 24.70 -19.24
N PRO A 414 -6.79 25.89 -19.29
CA PRO A 414 -5.92 26.38 -18.23
C PRO A 414 -6.65 26.67 -16.91
N GLN A 415 -7.91 27.09 -16.96
CA GLN A 415 -8.67 27.42 -15.75
C GLN A 415 -8.99 26.16 -14.91
N TYR A 416 -9.37 25.07 -15.58
CA TYR A 416 -9.60 23.79 -14.90
C TYR A 416 -8.29 23.19 -14.38
N ALA A 417 -7.22 23.29 -15.18
CA ALA A 417 -5.90 22.86 -14.75
C ALA A 417 -5.44 23.59 -13.48
N LEU A 418 -5.62 24.92 -13.42
CA LEU A 418 -5.23 25.71 -12.26
C LEU A 418 -5.99 25.28 -10.99
N LYS A 419 -7.30 25.02 -11.09
CA LYS A 419 -8.12 24.54 -9.97
C LYS A 419 -7.57 23.23 -9.41
N ASP A 420 -7.35 22.23 -10.28
CA ASP A 420 -6.86 20.92 -9.87
C ASP A 420 -5.47 21.00 -9.22
N VAL A 421 -4.57 21.76 -9.83
CA VAL A 421 -3.19 21.85 -9.34
C VAL A 421 -3.09 22.67 -8.05
N GLN A 422 -3.93 23.70 -7.86
CA GLN A 422 -4.03 24.43 -6.61
C GLN A 422 -4.53 23.52 -5.47
N GLU A 423 -5.57 22.73 -5.73
CA GLU A 423 -6.09 21.76 -4.75
C GLU A 423 -5.01 20.73 -4.40
N ALA A 424 -4.37 20.12 -5.41
CA ALA A 424 -3.28 19.18 -5.20
C ALA A 424 -2.14 19.76 -4.37
N TYR A 425 -1.75 21.01 -4.64
CA TYR A 425 -0.68 21.67 -3.91
C TYR A 425 -1.07 21.99 -2.45
N SER A 426 -2.32 22.38 -2.20
CA SER A 426 -2.80 22.65 -0.83
C SER A 426 -2.83 21.37 0.02
N ARG A 427 -3.08 20.21 -0.60
CA ARG A 427 -3.19 18.90 0.03
C ARG A 427 -1.91 18.06 -0.09
N ARG A 428 -0.79 18.63 -0.51
CA ARG A 428 0.46 17.90 -0.85
C ARG A 428 1.14 17.18 0.33
N GLU A 429 0.77 17.49 1.54
CA GLU A 429 1.27 16.82 2.76
C GLU A 429 0.33 15.66 3.19
N GLU A 430 -0.80 15.47 2.52
CA GLU A 430 -1.65 14.32 2.78
C GLU A 430 -0.91 13.04 2.42
N GLU A 431 -0.89 12.10 3.35
CA GLU A 431 -0.37 10.77 3.07
C GLU A 431 -1.35 10.02 2.15
N THR A 432 -0.87 9.58 1.00
CA THR A 432 -1.59 8.65 0.15
C THR A 432 -1.60 7.28 0.79
N LEU A 433 -2.78 6.67 0.88
CA LEU A 433 -2.93 5.33 1.47
C LEU A 433 -2.16 4.29 0.65
N PHE A 434 -2.07 4.49 -0.66
CA PHE A 434 -1.44 3.57 -1.61
C PHE A 434 -0.42 4.32 -2.48
N PRO A 435 0.80 4.60 -1.95
CA PRO A 435 1.81 5.33 -2.71
C PRO A 435 2.18 4.57 -3.99
N SER A 436 2.06 5.26 -5.11
CA SER A 436 2.43 4.74 -6.43
C SER A 436 3.76 5.34 -6.88
N ALA A 437 4.59 4.54 -7.57
CA ALA A 437 5.82 5.03 -8.20
C ALA A 437 5.57 6.13 -9.25
N ILE A 438 4.32 6.33 -9.67
CA ILE A 438 3.89 7.33 -10.65
C ILE A 438 3.51 8.66 -9.97
N GLU A 439 3.47 8.71 -8.63
CA GLU A 439 3.12 9.96 -7.93
C GLU A 439 4.14 11.07 -8.16
N PRO A 440 3.66 12.26 -8.54
CA PRO A 440 4.53 13.40 -8.76
C PRO A 440 5.25 13.81 -7.47
N LYS A 441 6.56 14.02 -7.56
CA LYS A 441 7.34 14.57 -6.43
C LYS A 441 6.88 15.99 -6.10
N ARG A 442 7.10 16.45 -4.85
CA ARG A 442 6.75 17.79 -4.36
C ARG A 442 7.29 18.92 -5.28
N SER A 443 8.54 18.78 -5.76
CA SER A 443 9.13 19.71 -6.73
C SER A 443 8.34 19.79 -8.05
N SER A 444 7.79 18.66 -8.50
CA SER A 444 6.94 18.60 -9.68
C SER A 444 5.59 19.30 -9.46
N ALA A 445 5.03 19.26 -8.25
CA ALA A 445 3.79 19.95 -7.90
C ALA A 445 3.98 21.48 -7.94
N GLU A 446 5.08 21.99 -7.38
CA GLU A 446 5.40 23.42 -7.43
C GLU A 446 5.61 23.92 -8.87
N SER A 447 6.35 23.16 -9.67
CA SER A 447 6.58 23.49 -11.08
C SER A 447 5.28 23.49 -11.87
N LEU A 448 4.42 22.50 -11.66
CA LEU A 448 3.14 22.41 -12.35
C LEU A 448 2.18 23.54 -11.93
N LEU A 449 2.17 23.91 -10.64
CA LEU A 449 1.39 25.05 -10.16
C LEU A 449 1.88 26.37 -10.77
N ALA A 450 3.20 26.56 -10.82
CA ALA A 450 3.79 27.72 -11.49
C ALA A 450 3.42 27.77 -12.98
N GLU A 451 3.48 26.62 -13.69
CA GLU A 451 3.07 26.50 -15.08
C GLU A 451 1.57 26.84 -15.25
N ALA A 452 0.72 26.34 -14.36
CA ALA A 452 -0.71 26.61 -14.37
C ALA A 452 -1.02 28.12 -14.15
N PHE A 453 -0.34 28.78 -13.23
CA PHE A 453 -0.45 30.23 -13.06
C PHE A 453 0.03 30.99 -14.32
N TYR A 454 1.18 30.60 -14.85
CA TYR A 454 1.76 31.20 -16.04
C TYR A 454 0.81 31.19 -17.24
N ILE A 455 0.24 30.02 -17.58
CA ILE A 455 -0.67 29.89 -18.72
C ILE A 455 -2.02 30.58 -18.51
N ASN A 456 -2.39 30.90 -17.25
CA ASN A 456 -3.55 31.73 -16.91
C ASN A 456 -3.21 33.25 -16.86
N GLY A 457 -2.00 33.65 -17.28
CA GLY A 457 -1.55 35.05 -17.29
C GLY A 457 -1.19 35.62 -15.89
N ARG A 458 -1.15 34.79 -14.87
CA ARG A 458 -0.85 35.17 -13.47
C ARG A 458 0.66 35.05 -13.18
N HIS A 459 1.45 35.86 -13.93
CA HIS A 459 2.91 35.72 -13.96
C HIS A 459 3.56 35.99 -12.60
N GLU A 460 3.11 37.00 -11.87
CA GLU A 460 3.68 37.37 -10.57
C GLU A 460 3.51 36.26 -9.51
N GLU A 461 2.46 35.44 -9.62
CA GLU A 461 2.22 34.32 -8.73
C GLU A 461 3.02 33.06 -9.15
N ALA A 462 3.31 32.92 -10.44
CA ALA A 462 4.11 31.84 -10.98
C ALA A 462 5.61 31.98 -10.62
N LEU A 463 6.16 33.19 -10.69
CA LEU A 463 7.59 33.43 -10.54
C LEU A 463 8.22 32.91 -9.24
N PRO A 464 7.64 33.15 -8.04
CA PRO A 464 8.22 32.62 -6.79
C PRO A 464 8.20 31.08 -6.74
N LEU A 465 7.18 30.44 -7.31
CA LEU A 465 7.07 28.98 -7.37
C LEU A 465 8.10 28.38 -8.32
N PHE A 466 8.28 28.94 -9.50
CA PHE A 466 9.34 28.53 -10.42
C PHE A 466 10.72 28.67 -9.79
N ARG A 467 10.97 29.78 -9.10
CA ARG A 467 12.25 30.01 -8.41
C ARG A 467 12.50 28.98 -7.30
N SER A 468 11.46 28.56 -6.57
CA SER A 468 11.54 27.49 -5.57
C SER A 468 11.78 26.13 -6.22
N ALA A 469 11.01 25.79 -7.26
CA ALA A 469 11.10 24.50 -7.96
C ALA A 469 12.47 24.30 -8.63
N THR A 470 13.02 25.33 -9.28
CA THR A 470 14.35 25.27 -9.94
C THR A 470 15.49 25.12 -8.94
N LYS A 471 15.38 25.70 -7.73
CA LYS A 471 16.37 25.47 -6.66
C LYS A 471 16.39 24.03 -6.17
N ARG A 472 15.24 23.36 -6.12
CA ARG A 472 15.13 21.96 -5.66
C ARG A 472 15.49 20.96 -6.74
N SER A 473 15.22 21.30 -7.99
CA SER A 473 15.48 20.44 -9.15
C SER A 473 16.22 21.24 -10.25
N PRO A 474 17.51 21.56 -10.03
CA PRO A 474 18.25 22.47 -10.91
C PRO A 474 18.53 21.91 -12.31
N ASN A 475 18.29 20.62 -12.53
CA ASN A 475 18.50 19.95 -13.82
C ASN A 475 17.18 19.62 -14.55
N ASP A 476 16.02 20.04 -14.02
CA ASP A 476 14.74 19.84 -14.70
C ASP A 476 14.57 20.84 -15.83
N LEU A 477 14.90 20.38 -17.04
CA LEU A 477 14.87 21.17 -18.27
C LEU A 477 13.50 21.82 -18.51
N ARG A 478 12.41 21.11 -18.25
CA ARG A 478 11.06 21.62 -18.45
C ARG A 478 10.78 22.82 -17.54
N THR A 479 11.11 22.70 -16.26
CA THR A 479 10.94 23.78 -15.28
C THR A 479 11.83 24.97 -15.62
N ILE A 480 13.07 24.74 -16.07
CA ILE A 480 13.99 25.80 -16.50
C ILE A 480 13.42 26.62 -17.66
N LEU A 481 12.94 25.93 -18.69
CA LEU A 481 12.36 26.59 -19.87
C LEU A 481 11.08 27.36 -19.53
N ALA A 482 10.17 26.73 -18.76
CA ALA A 482 8.93 27.36 -18.35
C ALA A 482 9.16 28.61 -17.48
N PHE A 483 10.16 28.56 -16.56
CA PHE A 483 10.52 29.74 -15.77
C PHE A 483 11.06 30.88 -16.63
N SER A 484 11.93 30.57 -17.58
CA SER A 484 12.45 31.56 -18.53
C SER A 484 11.33 32.19 -19.36
N GLU A 485 10.38 31.38 -19.86
CA GLU A 485 9.21 31.89 -20.60
C GLU A 485 8.33 32.79 -19.74
N CYS A 486 8.10 32.42 -18.49
CA CYS A 486 7.31 33.19 -17.54
C CYS A 486 7.97 34.55 -17.25
N LEU A 487 9.29 34.60 -17.05
CA LEU A 487 10.05 35.86 -16.90
C LEU A 487 9.89 36.75 -18.12
N ALA A 488 10.05 36.21 -19.33
CA ALA A 488 9.90 36.96 -20.57
C ALA A 488 8.47 37.47 -20.76
N ALA A 489 7.46 36.66 -20.44
CA ALA A 489 6.05 37.06 -20.52
C ALA A 489 5.68 38.15 -19.48
N ALA A 490 6.35 38.16 -18.33
CA ALA A 490 6.24 39.22 -17.32
C ALA A 490 7.00 40.51 -17.70
N GLY A 491 7.58 40.61 -18.93
CA GLY A 491 8.38 41.72 -19.38
C GLY A 491 9.82 41.77 -18.87
N ARG A 492 10.27 40.71 -18.16
CA ARG A 492 11.59 40.61 -17.50
C ARG A 492 12.58 39.84 -18.40
N ILE A 493 12.74 40.29 -19.64
CA ILE A 493 13.48 39.58 -20.69
C ILE A 493 14.96 39.43 -20.32
N ASP A 494 15.58 40.50 -19.82
CA ASP A 494 17.00 40.49 -19.44
C ASP A 494 17.26 39.48 -18.32
N GLU A 495 16.38 39.41 -17.33
CA GLU A 495 16.47 38.44 -16.24
C GLU A 495 16.28 37.01 -16.72
N SER A 496 15.39 36.80 -17.72
CA SER A 496 15.21 35.49 -18.36
C SER A 496 16.49 35.02 -19.06
N LEU A 497 17.14 35.90 -19.82
CA LEU A 497 18.39 35.59 -20.51
C LEU A 497 19.54 35.38 -19.52
N GLU A 498 19.63 36.19 -18.46
CA GLU A 498 20.62 36.04 -17.41
C GLU A 498 20.45 34.71 -16.69
N TYR A 499 19.21 34.34 -16.32
CA TYR A 499 18.88 33.07 -15.71
C TYR A 499 19.33 31.88 -16.56
N LEU A 500 19.05 31.88 -17.86
CA LEU A 500 19.51 30.83 -18.79
C LEU A 500 21.02 30.79 -18.91
N ASN A 501 21.67 31.95 -18.84
CA ASN A 501 23.14 32.04 -18.89
C ASN A 501 23.83 31.55 -17.63
N GLN A 502 23.16 31.55 -16.49
CA GLN A 502 23.68 31.00 -15.21
C GLN A 502 23.58 29.50 -15.14
N GLN A 503 22.84 28.84 -16.06
CA GLN A 503 22.71 27.36 -16.03
C GLN A 503 24.05 26.65 -16.26
N ASP A 504 24.17 25.41 -15.80
CA ASP A 504 25.36 24.57 -16.00
C ASP A 504 25.72 24.46 -17.51
N LEU A 505 26.99 24.41 -17.81
CA LEU A 505 27.50 24.27 -19.17
C LEU A 505 26.91 23.04 -19.89
N ARG A 506 26.66 21.95 -19.17
CA ARG A 506 26.03 20.73 -19.71
C ARG A 506 24.61 21.01 -20.21
N LEU A 507 23.84 21.79 -19.50
CA LEU A 507 22.48 22.17 -19.88
C LEU A 507 22.48 23.14 -21.06
N LYS A 508 23.45 24.06 -21.13
CA LYS A 508 23.59 25.01 -22.24
C LYS A 508 23.89 24.36 -23.60
N THR A 509 24.40 23.12 -23.59
CA THR A 509 24.64 22.39 -24.85
C THR A 509 23.41 21.65 -25.35
N VAL A 510 22.33 21.60 -24.57
CA VAL A 510 21.06 20.97 -24.96
C VAL A 510 20.39 21.81 -26.07
N PRO A 511 20.02 21.16 -27.20
CA PRO A 511 19.42 21.85 -28.34
C PRO A 511 18.17 22.68 -27.99
N GLU A 512 17.34 22.17 -27.06
CA GLU A 512 16.11 22.82 -26.60
C GLU A 512 16.38 24.16 -25.92
N ILE A 513 17.40 24.25 -25.06
CA ILE A 513 17.78 25.55 -24.42
C ILE A 513 18.30 26.53 -25.47
N ARG A 514 19.14 26.06 -26.39
CA ARG A 514 19.63 26.93 -27.49
C ARG A 514 18.50 27.44 -28.38
N GLY A 515 17.61 26.55 -28.78
CA GLY A 515 16.41 26.92 -29.56
C GLY A 515 15.55 27.91 -28.82
N HIS A 516 15.38 27.77 -27.54
CA HIS A 516 14.60 28.65 -26.68
C HIS A 516 15.25 30.05 -26.57
N ILE A 517 16.56 30.12 -26.30
CA ILE A 517 17.30 31.40 -26.28
C ILE A 517 17.15 32.12 -27.59
N ASN A 518 17.34 31.45 -28.73
CA ASN A 518 17.19 32.03 -30.04
C ASN A 518 15.77 32.58 -30.28
N ASN A 519 14.75 31.82 -29.88
CA ASN A 519 13.36 32.25 -29.99
C ASN A 519 13.05 33.50 -29.14
N LEU A 520 13.58 33.58 -27.91
CA LEU A 520 13.43 34.76 -27.06
C LEU A 520 14.08 36.00 -27.70
N ILE A 521 15.30 35.85 -28.24
CA ILE A 521 16.03 36.92 -28.89
C ILE A 521 15.25 37.44 -30.13
N ILE A 522 14.78 36.53 -30.98
CA ILE A 522 14.02 36.86 -32.20
C ILE A 522 12.68 37.52 -31.83
N LYS A 523 11.95 36.93 -30.90
CA LYS A 523 10.60 37.39 -30.53
C LYS A 523 10.58 38.76 -29.87
N HIS A 524 11.62 39.09 -29.12
CA HIS A 524 11.68 40.32 -28.32
C HIS A 524 12.69 41.36 -28.86
N GLY A 525 13.33 41.12 -30.01
CA GLY A 525 14.21 42.10 -30.69
C GLY A 525 15.44 42.49 -29.88
N VAL A 526 15.96 41.58 -29.03
CA VAL A 526 17.13 41.87 -28.19
C VAL A 526 18.36 42.07 -29.03
N GLN A 527 19.01 43.26 -28.92
CA GLN A 527 20.19 43.59 -29.71
C GLN A 527 21.38 42.66 -29.47
N CYS A 528 22.11 42.35 -30.55
CA CYS A 528 23.15 41.30 -30.68
C CYS A 528 24.33 41.29 -29.68
N ASN A 529 24.44 42.26 -28.77
CA ASN A 529 25.56 42.31 -27.81
C ASN A 529 25.56 41.15 -26.81
N PHE A 530 24.40 40.56 -26.51
CA PHE A 530 24.25 39.42 -25.59
C PHE A 530 24.67 38.11 -26.26
N ILE A 531 24.53 37.97 -27.59
CA ILE A 531 24.89 36.77 -28.36
C ILE A 531 26.41 36.53 -28.32
N LYS A 532 27.22 37.61 -28.36
CA LYS A 532 28.68 37.51 -28.30
C LYS A 532 29.18 36.93 -26.97
N THR A 533 28.53 37.21 -25.86
CA THR A 533 28.94 36.71 -24.53
C THR A 533 28.57 35.25 -24.36
N ILE A 534 27.43 34.79 -24.86
CA ILE A 534 27.01 33.39 -24.82
C ILE A 534 27.86 32.55 -25.78
N SER A 535 28.12 33.02 -26.99
CA SER A 535 28.94 32.31 -27.97
C SER A 535 30.42 32.28 -27.57
N LEU A 536 30.99 33.34 -27.03
CA LEU A 536 32.39 33.41 -26.59
C LEU A 536 32.68 32.52 -25.36
N ASN A 537 31.81 32.46 -24.36
CA ASN A 537 32.01 31.60 -23.20
C ASN A 537 31.93 30.10 -23.52
N VAL A 538 31.20 29.70 -24.56
CA VAL A 538 31.18 28.31 -25.05
C VAL A 538 32.41 28.00 -25.88
N TYR A 539 32.93 28.96 -26.65
CA TYR A 539 34.13 28.78 -27.49
C TYR A 539 35.43 28.73 -26.70
N TYR A 540 35.58 29.54 -25.64
CA TYR A 540 36.83 29.57 -24.85
C TYR A 540 37.02 28.36 -23.94
N LYS A 541 35.96 27.65 -23.56
CA LYS A 541 36.06 26.46 -22.68
C LYS A 541 36.15 25.12 -23.41
N THR A 542 35.80 25.01 -24.69
CA THR A 542 35.79 23.74 -25.43
C THR A 542 36.99 23.52 -26.33
N GLY A 543 37.94 24.45 -26.44
CA GLY A 543 39.22 24.27 -27.11
C GLY A 543 39.19 23.88 -28.60
N GLN A 544 38.07 24.02 -29.31
CA GLN A 544 37.94 23.70 -30.72
C GLN A 544 37.65 24.96 -31.56
N ALA A 545 38.74 25.57 -32.03
CA ALA A 545 38.68 26.54 -33.08
C ALA A 545 38.43 25.84 -34.43
N LYS A 546 37.16 25.82 -34.89
CA LYS A 546 36.85 25.68 -36.33
C LYS A 546 35.97 26.85 -36.74
N ARG A 547 36.56 27.64 -37.64
CA ARG A 547 35.92 28.74 -38.34
C ARG A 547 34.58 28.27 -38.94
N ALA A 548 33.49 28.91 -38.59
CA ALA A 548 32.29 28.91 -39.38
C ALA A 548 31.94 30.39 -39.67
N VAL A 549 31.92 30.70 -40.92
CA VAL A 549 31.50 31.92 -41.56
C VAL A 549 30.01 32.09 -41.37
N LEU A 550 29.59 33.30 -40.95
CA LEU A 550 28.31 34.00 -41.04
C LEU A 550 27.03 33.18 -41.01
#